data_a009360936749e228297c40fab4b0122
#
_entry.id   a009360936749e228297c40fab4b0122
#
_cell.length_a   1.000
_cell.length_b   1.000
_cell.length_c   1.000
_cell.angle_alpha   90.00
_cell.angle_beta   90.00
_cell.angle_gamma   90.00
#
_symmetry.space_group_name_H-M   'P 1'
#
loop_
_entity.id
_entity.type
_entity.pdbx_description
1 polymer ?
#
loop_
_entity_poly.entity_id
_entity_poly.type
_entity_poly.pdbx_seq_one_letter_code
_entity_poly.pdbx_strand_id
1 'polypeptide(L)'
;MSYTVTQIAETDHRGQAAVDALLVQEGIKRDAHLDYTCGVYDDDYELCATGSCFANTLRCMAVSHEYQGEGLMNLVVSHLSEVQVERGNTHLFLYTKTSSAKFFSDLGFYEIARVPDKLVFMENRRTGFSDYLRALRRSDTPRERTAAVVMNANPFTLGHRYLLEQAALRADAVHVFVLSENFGPIPAADRKRLVEKGTEGMDGLILHDSGPYIISQATFPGYFLKDSDDVSTVHARLDLTVFARIAEAMGIGMRFVGEEPFSHVTGLYNQVMLEELPRQGIGCSVIPRRSVDGQPISASLVRQAVHDGQIERIRNWVPESTWAYLTGPEGAKAVAAIRRADQVIHH
;
A
#
# COMPACT_ATOMS: atom_id res chain seq x y z
N MET A 1 7.11 1.20 -39.68
CA MET A 1 8.14 0.83 -38.70
C MET A 1 7.67 -0.40 -37.98
N SER A 2 8.56 -1.34 -37.72
CA SER A 2 8.28 -2.51 -36.87
C SER A 2 8.76 -2.19 -35.47
N TYR A 3 8.02 -2.63 -34.47
CA TYR A 3 8.39 -2.43 -33.07
C TYR A 3 8.54 -3.76 -32.34
N THR A 4 9.61 -3.89 -31.56
CA THR A 4 9.89 -5.10 -30.79
C THR A 4 9.82 -4.79 -29.30
N VAL A 5 9.06 -5.59 -28.55
CA VAL A 5 9.02 -5.49 -27.09
C VAL A 5 9.96 -6.51 -26.47
N THR A 6 10.85 -6.05 -25.60
CA THR A 6 11.86 -6.91 -24.96
C THR A 6 11.93 -6.63 -23.46
N GLN A 7 12.11 -7.68 -22.66
CA GLN A 7 12.43 -7.52 -21.24
C GLN A 7 13.83 -6.91 -21.09
N ILE A 8 13.94 -5.96 -20.17
CA ILE A 8 15.22 -5.35 -19.77
C ILE A 8 15.59 -5.93 -18.40
N ALA A 9 16.59 -6.79 -18.34
CA ALA A 9 17.02 -7.41 -17.11
C ALA A 9 17.67 -6.38 -16.18
N GLU A 10 17.61 -6.63 -14.86
CA GLU A 10 18.27 -5.75 -13.86
C GLU A 10 19.78 -5.66 -14.08
N THR A 11 20.39 -6.72 -14.63
CA THR A 11 21.83 -6.79 -14.97
C THR A 11 22.19 -6.10 -16.27
N ASP A 12 21.21 -5.71 -17.09
CA ASP A 12 21.44 -4.94 -18.32
C ASP A 12 21.59 -3.43 -18.00
N HIS A 13 22.76 -3.04 -17.56
CA HIS A 13 23.06 -1.66 -17.18
C HIS A 13 22.83 -0.65 -18.31
N ARG A 14 23.03 -1.05 -19.58
CA ARG A 14 22.82 -0.15 -20.72
C ARG A 14 21.32 0.06 -20.97
N GLY A 15 20.54 -1.00 -21.01
CA GLY A 15 19.09 -0.94 -21.14
C GLY A 15 18.44 -0.20 -19.98
N GLN A 16 18.90 -0.45 -18.74
CA GLN A 16 18.41 0.25 -17.55
C GLN A 16 18.70 1.77 -17.64
N ALA A 17 19.89 2.18 -18.07
CA ALA A 17 20.25 3.60 -18.26
C ALA A 17 19.40 4.26 -19.37
N ALA A 18 19.09 3.55 -20.45
CA ALA A 18 18.20 4.05 -21.50
C ALA A 18 16.77 4.27 -20.99
N VAL A 19 16.26 3.33 -20.16
CA VAL A 19 14.96 3.50 -19.48
C VAL A 19 14.97 4.72 -18.56
N ASP A 20 16.01 4.90 -17.76
CA ASP A 20 16.12 6.06 -16.87
C ASP A 20 16.13 7.38 -17.65
N ALA A 21 16.87 7.43 -18.76
CA ALA A 21 16.91 8.60 -19.62
C ALA A 21 15.53 8.92 -20.23
N LEU A 22 14.81 7.91 -20.72
CA LEU A 22 13.46 8.09 -21.28
C LEU A 22 12.46 8.54 -20.19
N LEU A 23 12.49 7.93 -19.00
CA LEU A 23 11.61 8.32 -17.90
C LEU A 23 11.85 9.79 -17.49
N VAL A 24 13.11 10.21 -17.37
CA VAL A 24 13.47 11.59 -17.03
C VAL A 24 12.98 12.56 -18.12
N GLN A 25 13.16 12.22 -19.40
CA GLN A 25 12.69 13.01 -20.54
C GLN A 25 11.17 13.24 -20.48
N GLU A 26 10.40 12.23 -20.06
CA GLU A 26 8.93 12.29 -19.96
C GLU A 26 8.44 12.79 -18.56
N GLY A 27 9.35 13.28 -17.72
CA GLY A 27 9.04 13.83 -16.41
C GLY A 27 8.51 12.79 -15.42
N ILE A 28 9.04 11.57 -15.51
CA ILE A 28 8.73 10.45 -14.62
C ILE A 28 10.00 10.06 -13.87
N LYS A 29 9.93 9.97 -12.55
CA LYS A 29 11.01 9.39 -11.75
C LYS A 29 10.92 7.87 -11.81
N ARG A 30 12.05 7.18 -11.71
CA ARG A 30 12.01 5.73 -11.57
C ARG A 30 11.45 5.35 -10.20
N ASP A 31 10.52 4.41 -10.18
CA ASP A 31 10.04 3.82 -8.92
C ASP A 31 11.13 2.94 -8.30
N ALA A 32 11.27 3.01 -6.97
CA ALA A 32 12.24 2.19 -6.24
C ALA A 32 11.87 0.70 -6.19
N HIS A 33 10.60 0.38 -6.42
CA HIS A 33 10.06 -0.96 -6.32
C HIS A 33 9.58 -1.43 -7.68
N LEU A 34 10.45 -2.08 -8.43
CA LEU A 34 10.11 -2.69 -9.73
C LEU A 34 10.61 -4.14 -9.72
N ASP A 35 9.79 -5.05 -10.24
CA ASP A 35 10.11 -6.48 -10.34
C ASP A 35 10.13 -6.97 -11.80
N TYR A 36 9.80 -6.09 -12.73
CA TYR A 36 9.86 -6.31 -14.16
C TYR A 36 9.93 -4.99 -14.91
N THR A 37 10.75 -4.93 -15.96
CA THR A 37 10.83 -3.77 -16.87
C THR A 37 10.92 -4.26 -18.31
N CYS A 38 10.19 -3.62 -19.22
CA CYS A 38 10.32 -3.84 -20.66
C CYS A 38 10.63 -2.54 -21.40
N GLY A 39 11.22 -2.69 -22.58
CA GLY A 39 11.41 -1.63 -23.56
C GLY A 39 10.78 -1.99 -24.89
N VAL A 40 10.28 -0.99 -25.60
CA VAL A 40 9.82 -1.07 -26.98
C VAL A 40 10.87 -0.39 -27.85
N TYR A 41 11.41 -1.12 -28.81
CA TYR A 41 12.48 -0.69 -29.70
C TYR A 41 11.98 -0.63 -31.13
N ASP A 42 12.48 0.33 -31.90
CA ASP A 42 12.27 0.43 -33.35
C ASP A 42 13.27 -0.43 -34.14
N ASP A 43 13.23 -0.30 -35.50
CA ASP A 43 14.12 -1.05 -36.41
C ASP A 43 15.61 -0.66 -36.26
N ASP A 44 15.92 0.52 -35.70
CA ASP A 44 17.27 1.03 -35.44
C ASP A 44 17.77 0.72 -34.03
N TYR A 45 17.00 -0.06 -33.24
CA TYR A 45 17.26 -0.41 -31.83
C TYR A 45 17.25 0.79 -30.87
N GLU A 46 16.52 1.85 -31.20
CA GLU A 46 16.28 2.96 -30.30
C GLU A 46 15.10 2.68 -29.37
N LEU A 47 15.23 3.04 -28.08
CA LEU A 47 14.19 2.84 -27.09
C LEU A 47 13.08 3.89 -27.25
N CYS A 48 11.92 3.49 -27.77
CA CYS A 48 10.79 4.36 -28.05
C CYS A 48 9.77 4.44 -26.90
N ALA A 49 9.63 3.36 -26.14
CA ALA A 49 8.72 3.30 -24.99
C ALA A 49 9.21 2.31 -23.93
N THR A 50 8.74 2.48 -22.71
CA THR A 50 9.05 1.60 -21.58
C THR A 50 7.85 1.41 -20.67
N GLY A 51 7.87 0.35 -19.89
CA GLY A 51 6.95 0.12 -18.80
C GLY A 51 7.46 -0.94 -17.84
N SER A 52 6.98 -0.88 -16.62
CA SER A 52 7.43 -1.75 -15.53
C SER A 52 6.25 -2.28 -14.73
N CYS A 53 6.52 -3.27 -13.87
CA CYS A 53 5.57 -3.79 -12.89
C CYS A 53 6.19 -3.80 -11.49
N PHE A 54 5.31 -3.72 -10.51
CA PHE A 54 5.58 -4.13 -9.13
C PHE A 54 4.36 -4.88 -8.61
N ALA A 55 4.55 -6.14 -8.19
CA ALA A 55 3.45 -7.05 -7.86
C ALA A 55 2.41 -7.05 -9.00
N ASN A 56 1.16 -6.68 -8.76
CA ASN A 56 0.11 -6.60 -9.77
C ASN A 56 -0.20 -5.16 -10.23
N THR A 57 0.74 -4.23 -10.04
CA THR A 57 0.60 -2.82 -10.42
C THR A 57 1.49 -2.50 -11.62
N LEU A 58 0.92 -1.90 -12.68
CA LEU A 58 1.67 -1.37 -13.81
C LEU A 58 2.25 0.00 -13.43
N ARG A 59 3.55 0.20 -13.68
CA ARG A 59 4.31 1.38 -13.21
C ARG A 59 5.27 1.90 -14.27
N CYS A 60 5.73 3.13 -14.09
CA CYS A 60 6.81 3.75 -14.89
C CYS A 60 6.59 3.57 -16.39
N MET A 61 5.36 3.79 -16.86
CA MET A 61 5.03 3.68 -18.29
C MET A 61 5.27 5.02 -18.98
N ALA A 62 6.09 5.01 -20.03
CA ALA A 62 6.44 6.20 -20.81
C ALA A 62 6.56 5.86 -22.31
N VAL A 63 6.21 6.83 -23.16
CA VAL A 63 6.47 6.81 -24.61
C VAL A 63 7.20 8.10 -24.93
N SER A 64 8.34 8.00 -25.60
CA SER A 64 9.07 9.17 -26.08
C SER A 64 8.15 10.06 -26.91
N HIS A 65 8.24 11.37 -26.69
CA HIS A 65 7.40 12.36 -27.37
C HIS A 65 7.50 12.29 -28.90
N GLU A 66 8.63 11.82 -29.45
CA GLU A 66 8.85 11.63 -30.88
C GLU A 66 8.00 10.50 -31.46
N TYR A 67 7.59 9.52 -30.66
CA TYR A 67 6.81 8.34 -31.04
C TYR A 67 5.37 8.36 -30.50
N GLN A 68 4.92 9.52 -29.98
CA GLN A 68 3.54 9.65 -29.51
C GLN A 68 2.56 9.57 -30.68
N GLY A 69 1.43 8.88 -30.45
CA GLY A 69 0.41 8.65 -31.47
C GLY A 69 0.57 7.35 -32.27
N GLU A 70 1.69 6.64 -32.14
CA GLU A 70 1.97 5.38 -32.86
C GLU A 70 1.43 4.12 -32.13
N GLY A 71 0.71 4.29 -31.03
CA GLY A 71 0.10 3.19 -30.29
C GLY A 71 1.07 2.41 -29.40
N LEU A 72 2.29 2.91 -29.14
CA LEU A 72 3.32 2.19 -28.37
C LEU A 72 2.91 1.94 -26.93
N MET A 73 2.14 2.86 -26.32
CA MET A 73 1.62 2.61 -24.96
C MET A 73 0.67 1.41 -24.91
N ASN A 74 -0.09 1.15 -26.01
CA ASN A 74 -0.93 -0.05 -26.08
C ASN A 74 -0.06 -1.31 -26.10
N LEU A 75 1.07 -1.30 -26.82
CA LEU A 75 2.02 -2.42 -26.82
C LEU A 75 2.60 -2.65 -25.43
N VAL A 76 3.02 -1.58 -24.76
CA VAL A 76 3.54 -1.66 -23.36
C VAL A 76 2.50 -2.26 -22.42
N VAL A 77 1.27 -1.72 -22.40
CA VAL A 77 0.21 -2.18 -21.51
C VAL A 77 -0.19 -3.63 -21.81
N SER A 78 -0.29 -4.00 -23.09
CA SER A 78 -0.61 -5.38 -23.50
C SER A 78 0.47 -6.36 -23.04
N HIS A 79 1.73 -6.05 -23.33
CA HIS A 79 2.86 -6.89 -22.91
C HIS A 79 2.94 -7.06 -21.38
N LEU A 80 2.84 -5.95 -20.63
CA LEU A 80 2.86 -6.02 -19.17
C LEU A 80 1.66 -6.83 -18.62
N SER A 81 0.49 -6.72 -19.26
CA SER A 81 -0.69 -7.51 -18.89
C SER A 81 -0.49 -8.99 -19.15
N GLU A 82 0.12 -9.38 -20.26
CA GLU A 82 0.48 -10.76 -20.58
C GLU A 82 1.46 -11.34 -19.55
N VAL A 83 2.54 -10.61 -19.23
CA VAL A 83 3.50 -10.99 -18.18
C VAL A 83 2.81 -11.18 -16.84
N GLN A 84 1.86 -10.32 -16.49
CA GLN A 84 1.14 -10.45 -15.24
C GLN A 84 0.19 -11.66 -15.23
N VAL A 85 -0.47 -11.96 -16.35
CA VAL A 85 -1.31 -13.17 -16.49
C VAL A 85 -0.45 -14.43 -16.36
N GLU A 86 0.74 -14.47 -16.94
CA GLU A 86 1.69 -15.59 -16.79
C GLU A 86 2.13 -15.77 -15.34
N ARG A 87 2.23 -14.69 -14.56
CA ARG A 87 2.51 -14.69 -13.12
C ARG A 87 1.27 -15.06 -12.26
N GLY A 88 0.12 -15.28 -12.88
CA GLY A 88 -1.15 -15.58 -12.19
C GLY A 88 -1.91 -14.34 -11.72
N ASN A 89 -1.46 -13.14 -12.06
CA ASN A 89 -2.10 -11.88 -11.68
C ASN A 89 -3.06 -11.43 -12.77
N THR A 90 -4.36 -11.69 -12.62
CA THR A 90 -5.40 -11.25 -13.56
C THR A 90 -6.11 -9.97 -13.15
N HIS A 91 -5.90 -9.51 -11.92
CA HIS A 91 -6.44 -8.25 -11.41
C HIS A 91 -5.30 -7.24 -11.30
N LEU A 92 -5.28 -6.28 -12.22
CA LEU A 92 -4.19 -5.31 -12.38
C LEU A 92 -4.63 -3.93 -11.97
N PHE A 93 -3.68 -3.18 -11.45
CA PHE A 93 -3.86 -1.80 -11.01
C PHE A 93 -2.86 -0.88 -11.71
N LEU A 94 -3.20 0.38 -11.79
CA LEU A 94 -2.28 1.45 -12.17
C LEU A 94 -2.64 2.77 -11.49
N TYR A 95 -1.65 3.64 -11.41
CA TYR A 95 -1.79 5.01 -10.98
C TYR A 95 -1.29 5.91 -12.10
N THR A 96 -2.05 6.95 -12.41
CA THR A 96 -1.73 7.81 -13.54
C THR A 96 -2.08 9.28 -13.27
N LYS A 97 -1.50 10.18 -14.06
CA LYS A 97 -1.88 11.59 -14.06
C LYS A 97 -3.36 11.73 -14.50
N THR A 98 -4.06 12.71 -13.98
CA THR A 98 -5.47 12.97 -14.34
C THR A 98 -5.66 13.18 -15.85
N SER A 99 -4.68 13.80 -16.51
CA SER A 99 -4.68 14.01 -17.97
C SER A 99 -4.61 12.72 -18.78
N SER A 100 -4.01 11.65 -18.24
CA SER A 100 -3.84 10.37 -18.93
C SER A 100 -4.91 9.34 -18.61
N ALA A 101 -5.79 9.61 -17.62
CA ALA A 101 -6.79 8.65 -17.16
C ALA A 101 -7.76 8.20 -18.28
N LYS A 102 -8.16 9.12 -19.16
CA LYS A 102 -9.03 8.81 -20.30
C LYS A 102 -8.39 7.77 -21.22
N PHE A 103 -7.09 7.90 -21.50
CA PHE A 103 -6.36 6.95 -22.33
C PHE A 103 -6.40 5.52 -21.72
N PHE A 104 -6.12 5.39 -20.42
CA PHE A 104 -6.18 4.08 -19.75
C PHE A 104 -7.60 3.53 -19.65
N SER A 105 -8.62 4.42 -19.56
CA SER A 105 -10.03 3.98 -19.66
C SER A 105 -10.33 3.33 -21.02
N ASP A 106 -9.77 3.86 -22.10
CA ASP A 106 -9.95 3.30 -23.43
C ASP A 106 -9.21 1.95 -23.60
N LEU A 107 -8.23 1.68 -22.73
CA LEU A 107 -7.53 0.38 -22.62
C LEU A 107 -8.18 -0.60 -21.61
N GLY A 108 -9.37 -0.28 -21.12
CA GLY A 108 -10.12 -1.20 -20.23
C GLY A 108 -9.78 -1.09 -18.76
N PHE A 109 -9.17 0.02 -18.32
CA PHE A 109 -9.01 0.32 -16.91
C PHE A 109 -10.13 1.23 -16.41
N TYR A 110 -10.63 0.96 -15.22
CA TYR A 110 -11.75 1.67 -14.59
C TYR A 110 -11.28 2.41 -13.36
N GLU A 111 -11.76 3.63 -13.21
CA GLU A 111 -11.41 4.47 -12.07
C GLU A 111 -11.96 3.92 -10.75
N ILE A 112 -11.09 3.81 -9.76
CA ILE A 112 -11.43 3.48 -8.38
C ILE A 112 -11.57 4.76 -7.56
N ALA A 113 -10.55 5.62 -7.60
CA ALA A 113 -10.50 6.87 -6.83
C ALA A 113 -9.56 7.88 -7.53
N ARG A 114 -9.72 9.16 -7.18
CA ARG A 114 -8.84 10.22 -7.67
C ARG A 114 -8.52 11.26 -6.60
N VAL A 115 -7.36 11.86 -6.75
CA VAL A 115 -7.01 13.14 -6.13
C VAL A 115 -7.03 14.18 -7.25
N PRO A 116 -7.93 15.18 -7.21
CA PRO A 116 -8.07 16.18 -8.28
C PRO A 116 -6.72 16.81 -8.66
N ASP A 117 -6.49 16.97 -9.95
CA ASP A 117 -5.29 17.55 -10.56
C ASP A 117 -3.95 16.82 -10.26
N LYS A 118 -3.98 15.71 -9.52
CA LYS A 118 -2.78 14.96 -9.13
C LYS A 118 -2.73 13.57 -9.74
N LEU A 119 -3.65 12.69 -9.35
CA LEU A 119 -3.63 11.30 -9.78
C LEU A 119 -5.01 10.65 -9.85
N VAL A 120 -5.07 9.56 -10.62
CA VAL A 120 -6.19 8.63 -10.68
C VAL A 120 -5.68 7.23 -10.41
N PHE A 121 -6.34 6.51 -9.52
CA PHE A 121 -6.13 5.10 -9.23
C PHE A 121 -7.14 4.27 -10.02
N MET A 122 -6.67 3.28 -10.77
CA MET A 122 -7.49 2.51 -11.70
C MET A 122 -7.23 1.01 -11.60
N GLU A 123 -8.22 0.21 -11.99
CA GLU A 123 -8.14 -1.26 -12.08
C GLU A 123 -8.65 -1.76 -13.43
N ASN A 124 -8.20 -2.95 -13.87
CA ASN A 124 -8.66 -3.58 -15.11
C ASN A 124 -9.96 -4.39 -14.95
N ARG A 125 -10.65 -4.28 -13.82
CA ARG A 125 -11.94 -4.93 -13.56
C ARG A 125 -13.03 -3.90 -13.38
N ARG A 126 -14.04 -3.94 -14.25
CA ARG A 126 -15.17 -2.99 -14.23
C ARG A 126 -15.90 -2.95 -12.89
N THR A 127 -15.99 -4.06 -12.19
CA THR A 127 -16.75 -4.21 -10.94
C THR A 127 -15.86 -4.56 -9.74
N GLY A 128 -14.52 -4.57 -9.90
CA GLY A 128 -13.60 -5.06 -8.89
C GLY A 128 -13.81 -4.41 -7.52
N PHE A 129 -13.75 -3.09 -7.46
CA PHE A 129 -13.95 -2.36 -6.21
C PHE A 129 -15.39 -2.50 -5.67
N SER A 130 -16.41 -2.47 -6.54
CA SER A 130 -17.81 -2.67 -6.10
C SER A 130 -18.07 -4.07 -5.57
N ASP A 131 -17.40 -5.08 -6.12
CA ASP A 131 -17.50 -6.47 -5.65
C ASP A 131 -16.79 -6.62 -4.29
N TYR A 132 -15.66 -5.96 -4.10
CA TYR A 132 -14.98 -5.87 -2.81
C TYR A 132 -15.88 -5.24 -1.74
N LEU A 133 -16.48 -4.07 -2.02
CA LEU A 133 -17.42 -3.42 -1.10
C LEU A 133 -18.62 -4.31 -0.77
N ARG A 134 -19.14 -5.04 -1.76
CA ARG A 134 -20.23 -5.99 -1.56
C ARG A 134 -19.84 -7.18 -0.68
N ALA A 135 -18.62 -7.66 -0.84
CA ALA A 135 -18.07 -8.74 0.00
C ALA A 135 -17.94 -8.29 1.46
N LEU A 136 -17.42 -7.07 1.70
CA LEU A 136 -17.34 -6.49 3.05
C LEU A 136 -18.72 -6.39 3.72
N ARG A 137 -19.73 -5.89 3.01
CA ARG A 137 -21.12 -5.78 3.54
C ARG A 137 -21.72 -7.13 3.94
N ARG A 138 -21.44 -8.21 3.22
CA ARG A 138 -21.98 -9.54 3.51
C ARG A 138 -21.44 -10.15 4.79
N SER A 139 -20.26 -9.74 5.22
CA SER A 139 -19.62 -10.22 6.45
C SER A 139 -19.99 -9.39 7.67
N ASP A 140 -20.86 -8.37 7.51
CA ASP A 140 -21.15 -7.40 8.56
C ASP A 140 -22.58 -7.54 9.10
N THR A 141 -22.73 -7.27 10.39
CA THR A 141 -24.01 -7.08 11.07
C THR A 141 -24.11 -5.63 11.49
N PRO A 142 -25.10 -4.86 10.98
CA PRO A 142 -25.22 -3.43 11.31
C PRO A 142 -25.24 -3.17 12.82
N ARG A 143 -24.48 -2.18 13.28
CA ARG A 143 -24.41 -1.71 14.64
C ARG A 143 -24.62 -0.20 14.68
N GLU A 144 -25.05 0.34 15.82
CA GLU A 144 -25.31 1.79 15.94
C GLU A 144 -24.02 2.61 15.87
N ARG A 145 -22.99 2.17 16.61
CA ARG A 145 -21.68 2.86 16.64
C ARG A 145 -20.63 1.98 16.04
N THR A 146 -20.39 2.18 14.75
CA THR A 146 -19.42 1.40 13.99
C THR A 146 -18.16 2.23 13.73
N ALA A 147 -17.02 1.66 14.04
CA ALA A 147 -15.71 2.30 13.85
C ALA A 147 -14.77 1.45 12.99
N ALA A 148 -13.66 2.05 12.55
CA ALA A 148 -12.60 1.34 11.86
C ALA A 148 -11.21 1.68 12.40
N VAL A 149 -10.32 0.70 12.31
CA VAL A 149 -8.87 0.84 12.46
C VAL A 149 -8.20 0.20 11.25
N VAL A 150 -7.26 0.91 10.63
CA VAL A 150 -6.41 0.38 9.56
C VAL A 150 -4.99 0.28 10.08
N MET A 151 -4.35 -0.87 9.93
CA MET A 151 -2.99 -1.07 10.45
C MET A 151 -2.16 -2.01 9.56
N ASN A 152 -0.86 -1.74 9.53
CA ASN A 152 0.12 -2.65 8.92
C ASN A 152 0.43 -3.84 9.85
N ALA A 153 0.53 -3.60 11.15
CA ALA A 153 0.84 -4.62 12.20
C ALA A 153 2.11 -5.43 11.89
N ASN A 154 3.21 -4.79 11.55
CA ASN A 154 4.45 -5.43 11.11
C ASN A 154 5.62 -5.24 12.12
N PRO A 155 5.66 -5.98 13.26
CA PRO A 155 4.67 -6.93 13.78
C PRO A 155 3.51 -6.29 14.55
N PHE A 156 2.55 -7.11 14.97
CA PHE A 156 1.49 -6.70 15.90
C PHE A 156 2.08 -6.50 17.31
N THR A 157 1.80 -5.32 17.91
CA THR A 157 2.37 -4.89 19.20
C THR A 157 1.29 -4.63 20.23
N LEU A 158 1.69 -4.49 21.52
CA LEU A 158 0.78 -4.03 22.57
C LEU A 158 0.28 -2.59 22.35
N GLY A 159 1.00 -1.79 21.55
CA GLY A 159 0.51 -0.49 21.08
C GLY A 159 -0.68 -0.60 20.13
N HIS A 160 -0.61 -1.52 19.16
CA HIS A 160 -1.74 -1.84 18.27
C HIS A 160 -2.93 -2.40 19.05
N ARG A 161 -2.67 -3.34 19.98
CA ARG A 161 -3.72 -3.90 20.83
C ARG A 161 -4.41 -2.81 21.65
N TYR A 162 -3.65 -1.92 22.27
CA TYR A 162 -4.19 -0.79 23.03
C TYR A 162 -5.09 0.12 22.18
N LEU A 163 -4.69 0.43 20.93
CA LEU A 163 -5.52 1.17 20.00
C LEU A 163 -6.87 0.48 19.77
N LEU A 164 -6.88 -0.84 19.59
CA LEU A 164 -8.11 -1.63 19.42
C LEU A 164 -8.96 -1.65 20.70
N GLU A 165 -8.34 -1.79 21.87
CA GLU A 165 -9.02 -1.69 23.15
C GLU A 165 -9.72 -0.34 23.31
N GLN A 166 -9.04 0.77 22.97
CA GLN A 166 -9.60 2.11 23.05
C GLN A 166 -10.73 2.34 22.04
N ALA A 167 -10.65 1.73 20.86
CA ALA A 167 -11.70 1.78 19.85
C ALA A 167 -12.93 0.97 20.32
N ALA A 168 -12.75 -0.25 20.83
CA ALA A 168 -13.82 -1.12 21.32
C ALA A 168 -14.57 -0.53 22.53
N LEU A 169 -13.92 0.29 23.36
CA LEU A 169 -14.61 1.03 24.45
C LEU A 169 -15.56 2.13 23.95
N ARG A 170 -15.42 2.57 22.69
CA ARG A 170 -16.14 3.73 22.13
C ARG A 170 -17.09 3.38 21.00
N ALA A 171 -17.03 2.14 20.50
CA ALA A 171 -17.86 1.64 19.39
C ALA A 171 -18.44 0.26 19.73
N ASP A 172 -19.59 -0.05 19.15
CA ASP A 172 -20.26 -1.36 19.30
C ASP A 172 -19.67 -2.41 18.36
N ALA A 173 -19.04 -1.95 17.27
CA ALA A 173 -18.24 -2.76 16.36
C ALA A 173 -17.04 -1.98 15.86
N VAL A 174 -15.89 -2.63 15.77
CA VAL A 174 -14.64 -2.08 15.23
C VAL A 174 -14.16 -2.96 14.07
N HIS A 175 -14.25 -2.44 12.86
CA HIS A 175 -13.70 -3.07 11.66
C HIS A 175 -12.20 -2.85 11.61
N VAL A 176 -11.43 -3.93 11.70
CA VAL A 176 -9.97 -3.89 11.70
C VAL A 176 -9.47 -4.34 10.34
N PHE A 177 -8.92 -3.42 9.57
CA PHE A 177 -8.31 -3.70 8.26
C PHE A 177 -6.80 -3.89 8.45
N VAL A 178 -6.34 -5.12 8.22
CA VAL A 178 -4.90 -5.43 8.18
C VAL A 178 -4.43 -5.32 6.73
N LEU A 179 -3.36 -4.54 6.47
CA LEU A 179 -2.87 -4.34 5.12
C LEU A 179 -2.47 -5.68 4.47
N SER A 180 -2.98 -5.92 3.27
CA SER A 180 -2.81 -7.19 2.54
C SER A 180 -1.52 -7.26 1.73
N GLU A 181 -0.73 -6.20 1.65
CA GLU A 181 0.52 -6.17 0.90
C GLU A 181 1.58 -7.07 1.53
N ASN A 182 2.26 -7.85 0.71
CA ASN A 182 3.43 -8.65 1.10
C ASN A 182 4.73 -7.83 0.96
N PHE A 183 4.72 -6.61 1.51
CA PHE A 183 5.90 -5.77 1.58
C PHE A 183 6.41 -5.69 3.03
N GLY A 184 7.72 -6.02 3.19
CA GLY A 184 8.35 -6.06 4.51
C GLY A 184 8.65 -7.49 5.00
N PRO A 185 9.25 -7.62 6.19
CA PRO A 185 9.81 -8.89 6.64
C PRO A 185 8.77 -9.92 7.08
N ILE A 186 7.57 -9.49 7.49
CA ILE A 186 6.50 -10.39 7.96
C ILE A 186 5.40 -10.47 6.89
N PRO A 187 5.10 -11.66 6.35
CA PRO A 187 4.04 -11.85 5.36
C PRO A 187 2.66 -11.37 5.85
N ALA A 188 1.80 -10.89 4.93
CA ALA A 188 0.47 -10.38 5.27
C ALA A 188 -0.39 -11.42 6.02
N ALA A 189 -0.36 -12.67 5.60
CA ALA A 189 -1.09 -13.75 6.26
C ALA A 189 -0.64 -13.94 7.73
N ASP A 190 0.67 -13.87 7.99
CA ASP A 190 1.19 -13.97 9.35
C ASP A 190 0.79 -12.75 10.18
N ARG A 191 0.87 -11.54 9.62
CA ARG A 191 0.45 -10.31 10.31
C ARG A 191 -1.02 -10.37 10.74
N LYS A 192 -1.90 -10.81 9.84
CA LYS A 192 -3.33 -11.00 10.15
C LYS A 192 -3.52 -12.02 11.26
N ARG A 193 -2.87 -13.20 11.18
CA ARG A 193 -2.92 -14.25 12.20
C ARG A 193 -2.43 -13.76 13.55
N LEU A 194 -1.38 -12.92 13.58
CA LEU A 194 -0.87 -12.34 14.83
C LEU A 194 -1.85 -11.33 15.43
N VAL A 195 -2.57 -10.57 14.61
CA VAL A 195 -3.66 -9.70 15.07
C VAL A 195 -4.79 -10.55 15.65
N GLU A 196 -5.27 -11.58 14.92
CA GLU A 196 -6.32 -12.50 15.37
C GLU A 196 -5.99 -13.08 16.76
N LYS A 197 -4.83 -13.76 16.87
CA LYS A 197 -4.40 -14.37 18.14
C LYS A 197 -4.14 -13.34 19.24
N GLY A 198 -3.59 -12.18 18.90
CA GLY A 198 -3.27 -11.14 19.87
C GLY A 198 -4.48 -10.36 20.37
N THR A 199 -5.64 -10.55 19.75
CA THR A 199 -6.92 -9.93 20.13
C THR A 199 -7.96 -10.95 20.61
N GLU A 200 -7.58 -12.21 20.79
CA GLU A 200 -8.47 -13.23 21.36
C GLU A 200 -9.09 -12.75 22.68
N GLY A 201 -10.40 -12.92 22.81
CA GLY A 201 -11.19 -12.48 23.98
C GLY A 201 -11.56 -10.99 23.98
N MET A 202 -11.27 -10.26 22.90
CA MET A 202 -11.77 -8.90 22.72
C MET A 202 -13.07 -8.93 21.90
N ASP A 203 -14.17 -8.51 22.53
CA ASP A 203 -15.48 -8.45 21.86
C ASP A 203 -15.57 -7.25 20.90
N GLY A 204 -16.44 -7.36 19.89
CA GLY A 204 -16.76 -6.27 18.98
C GLY A 204 -15.73 -6.01 17.88
N LEU A 205 -14.65 -6.80 17.78
CA LEU A 205 -13.68 -6.69 16.68
C LEU A 205 -14.08 -7.57 15.49
N ILE A 206 -14.03 -7.02 14.29
CA ILE A 206 -14.30 -7.71 13.02
C ILE A 206 -13.09 -7.50 12.11
N LEU A 207 -12.32 -8.57 11.89
CA LEU A 207 -11.08 -8.48 11.11
C LEU A 207 -11.37 -8.65 9.60
N HIS A 208 -10.77 -7.76 8.82
CA HIS A 208 -10.81 -7.77 7.36
C HIS A 208 -9.42 -7.77 6.75
N ASP A 209 -9.30 -8.36 5.57
CA ASP A 209 -8.19 -8.07 4.67
C ASP A 209 -8.45 -6.71 4.00
N SER A 210 -7.43 -5.85 3.94
CA SER A 210 -7.57 -4.55 3.26
C SER A 210 -7.82 -4.70 1.75
N GLY A 211 -7.60 -5.90 1.22
CA GLY A 211 -7.59 -6.13 -0.21
C GLY A 211 -6.49 -5.31 -0.90
N PRO A 212 -6.55 -5.16 -2.21
CA PRO A 212 -5.56 -4.41 -2.98
C PRO A 212 -5.85 -2.89 -3.03
N TYR A 213 -6.85 -2.41 -2.29
CA TYR A 213 -7.36 -1.05 -2.42
C TYR A 213 -6.77 -0.08 -1.39
N ILE A 214 -6.35 -0.58 -0.24
CA ILE A 214 -5.65 0.20 0.79
C ILE A 214 -4.18 -0.23 0.75
N ILE A 215 -3.30 0.67 0.35
CA ILE A 215 -1.87 0.42 0.22
C ILE A 215 -1.07 1.20 1.24
N SER A 216 0.11 0.67 1.60
CA SER A 216 1.03 1.37 2.48
C SER A 216 1.72 2.50 1.73
N GLN A 217 2.20 3.49 2.47
CA GLN A 217 3.02 4.55 1.91
C GLN A 217 4.32 4.02 1.29
N ALA A 218 4.86 2.93 1.83
CA ALA A 218 6.10 2.33 1.34
C ALA A 218 6.03 1.88 -0.12
N THR A 219 4.84 1.48 -0.57
CA THR A 219 4.61 0.95 -1.93
C THR A 219 3.82 1.91 -2.81
N PHE A 220 3.44 3.09 -2.28
CA PHE A 220 2.70 4.08 -3.04
C PHE A 220 3.52 4.63 -4.22
N PRO A 221 3.01 4.57 -5.45
CA PRO A 221 3.75 4.97 -6.65
C PRO A 221 3.67 6.49 -6.88
N GLY A 222 4.50 7.25 -6.16
CA GLY A 222 4.58 8.71 -6.28
C GLY A 222 5.50 9.22 -7.42
N TYR A 223 6.04 8.35 -8.24
CA TYR A 223 7.09 8.62 -9.23
C TYR A 223 6.72 9.63 -10.35
N PHE A 224 5.44 9.85 -10.59
CA PHE A 224 4.94 10.82 -11.58
C PHE A 224 4.47 12.15 -10.99
N LEU A 225 4.51 12.29 -9.65
CA LEU A 225 4.19 13.54 -8.98
C LEU A 225 5.32 14.55 -9.14
N LYS A 226 4.97 15.85 -9.20
CA LYS A 226 5.96 16.93 -9.29
C LYS A 226 6.77 17.04 -8.01
N ASP A 227 7.98 17.59 -8.09
CA ASP A 227 8.83 17.83 -6.90
C ASP A 227 8.19 18.76 -5.86
N SER A 228 7.31 19.66 -6.32
CA SER A 228 6.52 20.54 -5.46
C SER A 228 5.36 19.83 -4.74
N ASP A 229 5.04 18.60 -5.14
CA ASP A 229 3.95 17.86 -4.55
C ASP A 229 4.45 17.12 -3.31
N ASP A 230 3.72 17.25 -2.23
CA ASP A 230 3.93 16.40 -1.08
C ASP A 230 3.30 15.02 -1.35
N VAL A 231 4.15 14.06 -1.71
CA VAL A 231 3.75 12.68 -2.03
C VAL A 231 2.94 12.06 -0.89
N SER A 232 3.31 12.37 0.36
CA SER A 232 2.63 11.83 1.55
C SER A 232 1.20 12.37 1.67
N THR A 233 1.00 13.67 1.40
CA THR A 233 -0.32 14.29 1.39
C THR A 233 -1.20 13.74 0.27
N VAL A 234 -0.65 13.57 -0.92
CA VAL A 234 -1.39 13.01 -2.07
C VAL A 234 -1.80 11.57 -1.79
N HIS A 235 -0.88 10.75 -1.23
CA HIS A 235 -1.18 9.38 -0.81
C HIS A 235 -2.30 9.36 0.25
N ALA A 236 -2.18 10.17 1.31
CA ALA A 236 -3.19 10.24 2.35
C ALA A 236 -4.58 10.59 1.79
N ARG A 237 -4.67 11.58 0.89
CA ARG A 237 -5.93 11.97 0.25
C ARG A 237 -6.53 10.86 -0.61
N LEU A 238 -5.70 10.12 -1.36
CA LEU A 238 -6.17 8.98 -2.15
C LEU A 238 -6.72 7.88 -1.24
N ASP A 239 -5.96 7.48 -0.21
CA ASP A 239 -6.39 6.47 0.77
C ASP A 239 -7.71 6.86 1.43
N LEU A 240 -7.85 8.14 1.83
CA LEU A 240 -9.08 8.63 2.44
C LEU A 240 -10.27 8.62 1.47
N THR A 241 -10.04 8.88 0.18
CA THR A 241 -11.09 8.77 -0.84
C THR A 241 -11.57 7.33 -0.99
N VAL A 242 -10.66 6.36 -1.00
CA VAL A 242 -11.00 4.92 -1.01
C VAL A 242 -11.67 4.52 0.30
N PHE A 243 -11.10 4.91 1.44
CA PHE A 243 -11.62 4.58 2.76
C PHE A 243 -13.04 5.12 2.98
N ALA A 244 -13.35 6.34 2.54
CA ALA A 244 -14.68 6.90 2.68
C ALA A 244 -15.76 6.07 1.97
N ARG A 245 -15.45 5.53 0.80
CA ARG A 245 -16.37 4.62 0.09
C ARG A 245 -16.52 3.27 0.82
N ILE A 246 -15.47 2.78 1.47
CA ILE A 246 -15.54 1.61 2.35
C ILE A 246 -16.41 1.94 3.56
N ALA A 247 -16.18 3.08 4.20
CA ALA A 247 -16.92 3.53 5.37
C ALA A 247 -18.43 3.70 5.07
N GLU A 248 -18.77 4.35 3.96
CA GLU A 248 -20.15 4.48 3.49
C GLU A 248 -20.79 3.08 3.27
N ALA A 249 -20.06 2.18 2.62
CA ALA A 249 -20.55 0.83 2.34
C ALA A 249 -20.84 0.02 3.60
N MET A 250 -20.10 0.24 4.69
CA MET A 250 -20.16 -0.52 5.93
C MET A 250 -20.82 0.25 7.09
N GLY A 251 -21.29 1.48 6.88
CA GLY A 251 -21.88 2.30 7.93
C GLY A 251 -20.86 2.73 9.00
N ILE A 252 -19.57 2.84 8.65
CA ILE A 252 -18.51 3.26 9.57
C ILE A 252 -18.59 4.78 9.77
N GLY A 253 -18.88 5.19 11.02
CA GLY A 253 -18.99 6.59 11.39
C GLY A 253 -17.74 7.17 12.05
N MET A 254 -16.73 6.33 12.42
CA MET A 254 -15.54 6.77 13.14
C MET A 254 -14.30 6.01 12.67
N ARG A 255 -13.17 6.69 12.50
CA ARG A 255 -11.85 6.07 12.31
C ARG A 255 -10.96 6.37 13.53
N PHE A 256 -10.40 5.33 14.13
CA PHE A 256 -9.40 5.46 15.18
C PHE A 256 -8.01 5.25 14.63
N VAL A 257 -7.07 6.10 15.03
CA VAL A 257 -5.67 6.05 14.61
C VAL A 257 -4.76 6.26 15.83
N GLY A 258 -3.59 5.65 15.81
CA GLY A 258 -2.58 5.88 16.83
C GLY A 258 -1.86 7.20 16.61
N GLU A 259 -1.51 7.89 17.70
CA GLU A 259 -0.60 9.02 17.64
C GLU A 259 0.76 8.60 17.04
N GLU A 260 1.41 9.49 16.31
CA GLU A 260 2.72 9.24 15.70
C GLU A 260 3.69 10.38 16.00
N PRO A 261 4.36 10.32 17.17
CA PRO A 261 5.24 11.41 17.60
C PRO A 261 6.60 11.43 16.89
N PHE A 262 7.01 10.33 16.21
CA PHE A 262 8.36 10.19 15.69
C PHE A 262 8.46 10.22 14.16
N SER A 263 7.39 9.88 13.46
CA SER A 263 7.35 9.91 12.00
C SER A 263 6.63 11.17 11.53
N HIS A 264 7.39 12.11 10.95
CA HIS A 264 6.83 13.31 10.34
C HIS A 264 5.76 12.96 9.28
N VAL A 265 6.02 11.93 8.51
CA VAL A 265 5.14 11.44 7.45
C VAL A 265 3.81 10.92 7.99
N THR A 266 3.85 10.08 9.02
CA THR A 266 2.62 9.55 9.65
C THR A 266 1.88 10.63 10.44
N GLY A 267 2.62 11.58 11.03
CA GLY A 267 2.04 12.76 11.66
C GLY A 267 1.24 13.62 10.67
N LEU A 268 1.81 13.88 9.49
CA LEU A 268 1.12 14.55 8.39
C LEU A 268 -0.12 13.77 7.91
N TYR A 269 -0.01 12.45 7.82
CA TYR A 269 -1.13 11.60 7.46
C TYR A 269 -2.29 11.71 8.47
N ASN A 270 -1.98 11.68 9.78
CA ASN A 270 -2.97 11.89 10.83
C ASN A 270 -3.64 13.28 10.73
N GLN A 271 -2.86 14.32 10.41
CA GLN A 271 -3.40 15.67 10.21
C GLN A 271 -4.38 15.71 9.03
N VAL A 272 -4.00 15.14 7.88
CA VAL A 272 -4.89 15.06 6.71
C VAL A 272 -6.19 14.29 7.05
N MET A 273 -6.10 13.20 7.83
CA MET A 273 -7.29 12.47 8.29
C MET A 273 -8.20 13.30 9.17
N LEU A 274 -7.66 14.05 10.12
CA LEU A 274 -8.43 14.93 11.01
C LEU A 274 -9.15 16.05 10.26
N GLU A 275 -8.59 16.49 9.13
CA GLU A 275 -9.17 17.54 8.30
C GLU A 275 -10.21 17.02 7.29
N GLU A 276 -9.91 15.89 6.62
CA GLU A 276 -10.70 15.42 5.48
C GLU A 276 -11.85 14.48 5.85
N LEU A 277 -11.65 13.59 6.84
CA LEU A 277 -12.70 12.62 7.22
C LEU A 277 -13.97 13.30 7.75
N PRO A 278 -13.91 14.34 8.63
CA PRO A 278 -15.11 15.03 9.08
C PRO A 278 -15.91 15.69 7.95
N ARG A 279 -15.24 16.16 6.90
CA ARG A 279 -15.89 16.72 5.71
C ARG A 279 -16.72 15.68 4.95
N GLN A 280 -16.40 14.39 5.15
CA GLN A 280 -17.10 13.25 4.55
C GLN A 280 -18.06 12.57 5.54
N GLY A 281 -18.34 13.21 6.70
CA GLY A 281 -19.24 12.68 7.72
C GLY A 281 -18.65 11.57 8.58
N ILE A 282 -17.34 11.35 8.55
CA ILE A 282 -16.64 10.31 9.31
C ILE A 282 -15.82 10.99 10.40
N GLY A 283 -16.09 10.67 11.67
CA GLY A 283 -15.26 11.14 12.77
C GLY A 283 -13.83 10.54 12.69
N CYS A 284 -12.84 11.29 13.19
CA CYS A 284 -11.48 10.79 13.34
C CYS A 284 -10.99 11.05 14.77
N SER A 285 -10.42 10.04 15.42
CA SER A 285 -9.90 10.15 16.77
C SER A 285 -8.49 9.59 16.86
N VAL A 286 -7.55 10.44 17.28
CA VAL A 286 -6.16 10.06 17.53
C VAL A 286 -6.03 9.56 18.97
N ILE A 287 -5.56 8.34 19.13
CA ILE A 287 -5.34 7.70 20.44
C ILE A 287 -3.87 7.84 20.82
N PRO A 288 -3.55 8.39 22.00
CA PRO A 288 -2.18 8.46 22.48
C PRO A 288 -1.50 7.10 22.51
N ARG A 289 -0.21 7.04 22.20
CA ARG A 289 0.53 5.77 22.21
C ARG A 289 0.68 5.22 23.63
N ARG A 290 0.49 3.90 23.75
CA ARG A 290 0.90 3.17 24.95
C ARG A 290 2.42 3.21 25.07
N SER A 291 2.91 3.53 26.27
CA SER A 291 4.34 3.54 26.60
C SER A 291 4.66 2.48 27.65
N VAL A 292 5.87 1.93 27.58
CA VAL A 292 6.48 1.08 28.62
C VAL A 292 7.82 1.70 28.96
N ASP A 293 8.07 1.90 30.25
CA ASP A 293 9.27 2.54 30.78
C ASP A 293 9.57 3.91 30.13
N GLY A 294 8.52 4.69 29.84
CA GLY A 294 8.62 6.01 29.23
C GLY A 294 8.86 5.99 27.71
N GLN A 295 9.00 4.82 27.07
CA GLN A 295 9.14 4.69 25.62
C GLN A 295 7.82 4.27 24.96
N PRO A 296 7.34 5.01 23.95
CA PRO A 296 6.17 4.59 23.18
C PRO A 296 6.45 3.30 22.41
N ILE A 297 5.52 2.36 22.49
CA ILE A 297 5.62 1.08 21.77
C ILE A 297 5.37 1.31 20.28
N SER A 298 6.31 0.88 19.42
CA SER A 298 6.14 0.87 17.97
C SER A 298 6.65 -0.42 17.32
N ALA A 299 6.10 -0.76 16.17
CA ALA A 299 6.56 -1.90 15.38
C ALA A 299 8.01 -1.71 14.89
N SER A 300 8.41 -0.46 14.61
CA SER A 300 9.78 -0.13 14.22
C SER A 300 10.78 -0.41 15.33
N LEU A 301 10.48 -0.04 16.57
CA LEU A 301 11.33 -0.37 17.74
C LEU A 301 11.43 -1.88 17.96
N VAL A 302 10.34 -2.63 17.74
CA VAL A 302 10.38 -4.10 17.80
C VAL A 302 11.32 -4.65 16.73
N ARG A 303 11.19 -4.20 15.48
CA ARG A 303 12.10 -4.63 14.40
C ARG A 303 13.55 -4.24 14.67
N GLN A 304 13.80 -3.04 15.20
CA GLN A 304 15.14 -2.60 15.57
C GLN A 304 15.77 -3.51 16.64
N ALA A 305 15.03 -3.83 17.69
CA ALA A 305 15.53 -4.74 18.73
C ALA A 305 15.82 -6.15 18.20
N VAL A 306 15.00 -6.66 17.27
CA VAL A 306 15.24 -7.95 16.60
C VAL A 306 16.48 -7.89 15.71
N HIS A 307 16.63 -6.80 14.94
CA HIS A 307 17.79 -6.54 14.09
C HIS A 307 19.09 -6.55 14.90
N ASP A 308 19.09 -5.84 16.03
CA ASP A 308 20.24 -5.69 16.91
C ASP A 308 20.52 -6.93 17.79
N GLY A 309 19.75 -8.00 17.61
CA GLY A 309 19.88 -9.22 18.40
C GLY A 309 19.38 -9.13 19.85
N GLN A 310 18.67 -8.05 20.19
CA GLN A 310 18.17 -7.75 21.53
C GLN A 310 16.71 -8.20 21.71
N ILE A 311 16.38 -9.40 21.26
CA ILE A 311 14.99 -9.87 21.19
C ILE A 311 14.29 -9.90 22.55
N GLU A 312 15.02 -10.13 23.64
CA GLU A 312 14.43 -10.13 25.01
C GLU A 312 13.80 -8.79 25.40
N ARG A 313 14.29 -7.68 24.84
CA ARG A 313 13.73 -6.34 25.13
C ARG A 313 12.28 -6.18 24.70
N ILE A 314 11.86 -6.91 23.67
CA ILE A 314 10.51 -6.76 23.12
C ILE A 314 9.44 -7.52 23.92
N ARG A 315 9.82 -8.32 24.91
CA ARG A 315 8.89 -9.16 25.69
C ARG A 315 7.68 -8.39 26.22
N ASN A 316 7.89 -7.17 26.71
CA ASN A 316 6.85 -6.28 27.24
C ASN A 316 6.25 -5.34 26.20
N TRP A 317 6.64 -5.42 24.92
CA TRP A 317 6.14 -4.57 23.84
C TRP A 317 5.18 -5.30 22.90
N VAL A 318 5.17 -6.63 22.95
CA VAL A 318 4.37 -7.47 22.05
C VAL A 318 3.47 -8.44 22.83
N PRO A 319 2.30 -8.82 22.27
CA PRO A 319 1.50 -9.91 22.81
C PRO A 319 2.24 -11.25 22.74
N GLU A 320 1.76 -12.22 23.53
CA GLU A 320 2.32 -13.58 23.54
C GLU A 320 2.36 -14.22 22.15
N SER A 321 1.33 -13.97 21.32
CA SER A 321 1.27 -14.48 19.96
C SER A 321 2.44 -13.98 19.09
N THR A 322 2.77 -12.69 19.19
CA THR A 322 3.89 -12.10 18.45
C THR A 322 5.24 -12.52 19.04
N TRP A 323 5.33 -12.64 20.37
CA TRP A 323 6.52 -13.15 21.01
C TRP A 323 6.84 -14.58 20.57
N ALA A 324 5.87 -15.48 20.68
CA ALA A 324 6.03 -16.87 20.25
C ALA A 324 6.39 -17.01 18.76
N TYR A 325 5.81 -16.16 17.91
CA TYR A 325 6.17 -16.11 16.48
C TYR A 325 7.62 -15.69 16.27
N LEU A 326 8.07 -14.58 16.86
CA LEU A 326 9.42 -14.05 16.65
C LEU A 326 10.53 -14.90 17.28
N THR A 327 10.21 -15.68 18.32
CA THR A 327 11.17 -16.58 19.01
C THR A 327 11.08 -18.03 18.53
N GLY A 328 9.98 -18.37 17.84
CA GLY A 328 9.70 -19.73 17.37
C GLY A 328 10.10 -19.99 15.90
N PRO A 329 9.95 -21.25 15.47
CA PRO A 329 10.33 -21.67 14.11
C PRO A 329 9.49 -21.01 13.02
N GLU A 330 8.22 -20.65 13.28
CA GLU A 330 7.32 -20.05 12.31
C GLU A 330 7.83 -18.67 11.83
N GLY A 331 8.40 -17.88 12.74
CA GLY A 331 8.92 -16.53 12.43
C GLY A 331 10.40 -16.53 11.98
N ALA A 332 11.08 -17.67 11.93
CA ALA A 332 12.51 -17.73 11.64
C ALA A 332 12.92 -17.02 10.34
N LYS A 333 12.11 -17.15 9.28
CA LYS A 333 12.35 -16.46 8.01
C LYS A 333 12.20 -14.95 8.14
N ALA A 334 11.18 -14.48 8.87
CA ALA A 334 10.93 -13.06 9.11
C ALA A 334 12.06 -12.45 9.96
N VAL A 335 12.47 -13.12 11.02
CA VAL A 335 13.60 -12.69 11.87
C VAL A 335 14.90 -12.65 11.06
N ALA A 336 15.17 -13.64 10.21
CA ALA A 336 16.34 -13.64 9.34
C ALA A 336 16.28 -12.48 8.31
N ALA A 337 15.11 -12.15 7.79
CA ALA A 337 14.93 -11.00 6.90
C ALA A 337 15.17 -9.66 7.63
N ILE A 338 14.64 -9.50 8.85
CA ILE A 338 14.87 -8.31 9.68
C ILE A 338 16.37 -8.13 9.97
N ARG A 339 17.08 -9.20 10.32
CA ARG A 339 18.51 -9.17 10.66
C ARG A 339 19.42 -8.89 9.47
N ARG A 340 18.98 -9.20 8.26
CA ARG A 340 19.75 -8.96 7.01
C ARG A 340 19.50 -7.61 6.38
N ALA A 341 18.49 -6.88 6.82
CA ALA A 341 18.20 -5.56 6.29
C ALA A 341 19.34 -4.59 6.64
N ASP A 342 19.83 -3.80 5.67
CA ASP A 342 20.88 -2.80 5.90
C ASP A 342 20.39 -1.68 6.84
N GLN A 343 19.10 -1.40 6.82
CA GLN A 343 18.43 -0.46 7.72
C GLN A 343 17.02 -0.96 8.06
N VAL A 344 16.61 -0.74 9.30
CA VAL A 344 15.22 -0.98 9.71
C VAL A 344 14.34 0.14 9.16
N ILE A 345 13.43 -0.23 8.26
CA ILE A 345 12.51 0.72 7.66
C ILE A 345 11.54 1.24 8.73
N HIS A 346 11.58 2.53 9.00
CA HIS A 346 10.63 3.22 9.87
C HIS A 346 9.42 3.68 9.04
N HIS A 347 8.29 2.99 9.21
CA HIS A 347 7.00 3.35 8.59
C HIS A 347 6.02 3.77 9.66
#